data_bdf1f7cac34eb0629e9631a174b767a3
#
_entry.id   bdf1f7cac34eb0629e9631a174b767a3
#
_cell.length_a   1.000
_cell.length_b   1.000
_cell.length_c   1.000
_cell.angle_alpha   90.00
_cell.angle_beta   90.00
_cell.angle_gamma   90.00
#
_symmetry.space_group_name_H-M   'P 1'
#
loop_
_entity.id
_entity.type
_entity.pdbx_description
1 polymer ?
#
loop_
_entity_poly.entity_id
_entity_poly.type
_entity_poly.pdbx_seq_one_letter_code
_entity_poly.pdbx_strand_id
1 'polypeptide(L)'
;ILFLAVFSFGSFFLIKNKCLFVKDIDPKKIKFDKPKNIAVLNVLCGNVIIELYPKISPTGVKRFITLVKSKAYDNVAFHRVIKDALVQAGDLEFGKKGNIDYGKIGTGKSGLGTINSEIDNPFNFEKGSVALARTQKYNTEDSQFFIVLRDEPLYETEYTPIGKVVYGLEALEKIKYLDKSQYVLRPDYINTIRMLIN
;
A
#
# COMPACT_ATOMS: atom_id res chain seq x y z
N ILE A 1 -40.39 20.91 6.95
CA ILE A 1 -39.66 20.22 8.05
C ILE A 1 -39.19 18.84 7.55
N LEU A 2 -40.05 18.07 6.83
CA LEU A 2 -39.68 16.72 6.31
C LEU A 2 -38.53 16.75 5.27
N PHE A 3 -38.48 17.77 4.40
CA PHE A 3 -37.44 17.92 3.37
C PHE A 3 -36.05 18.20 3.96
N LEU A 4 -35.95 18.94 5.03
CA LEU A 4 -34.69 19.22 5.73
C LEU A 4 -34.12 17.98 6.46
N ALA A 5 -35.00 17.13 6.99
CA ALA A 5 -34.59 15.89 7.66
C ALA A 5 -34.03 14.85 6.68
N VAL A 6 -34.62 14.73 5.49
CA VAL A 6 -34.14 13.81 4.43
C VAL A 6 -32.77 14.26 3.90
N PHE A 7 -32.55 15.58 3.74
CA PHE A 7 -31.25 16.11 3.27
C PHE A 7 -30.15 15.92 4.31
N SER A 8 -30.44 16.12 5.59
CA SER A 8 -29.47 15.91 6.67
C SER A 8 -29.11 14.44 6.87
N PHE A 9 -30.08 13.52 6.70
CA PHE A 9 -29.83 12.08 6.81
C PHE A 9 -29.04 11.53 5.61
N GLY A 10 -29.35 12.02 4.40
CA GLY A 10 -28.59 11.69 3.18
C GLY A 10 -27.14 12.18 3.24
N SER A 11 -26.92 13.44 3.67
CA SER A 11 -25.57 13.98 3.84
C SER A 11 -24.78 13.23 4.92
N PHE A 12 -25.41 12.86 6.03
CA PHE A 12 -24.76 12.09 7.11
C PHE A 12 -24.37 10.67 6.65
N PHE A 13 -25.22 10.01 5.83
CA PHE A 13 -24.95 8.69 5.27
C PHE A 13 -23.78 8.73 4.27
N LEU A 14 -23.72 9.75 3.40
CA LEU A 14 -22.62 9.97 2.43
C LEU A 14 -21.28 10.23 3.13
N ILE A 15 -21.29 11.02 4.21
CA ILE A 15 -20.07 11.31 4.98
C ILE A 15 -19.56 10.05 5.71
N LYS A 16 -20.46 9.16 6.12
CA LYS A 16 -20.11 7.95 6.87
C LYS A 16 -19.54 6.84 5.98
N ASN A 17 -19.89 6.80 4.69
CA ASN A 17 -19.44 5.76 3.77
C ASN A 17 -18.38 6.27 2.78
N LYS A 18 -17.14 6.33 3.24
CA LYS A 18 -16.01 6.81 2.44
C LYS A 18 -15.75 6.02 1.15
N CYS A 19 -16.31 4.82 1.04
CA CYS A 19 -16.14 3.94 -0.13
C CYS A 19 -17.27 4.08 -1.18
N LEU A 20 -18.29 4.88 -0.94
CA LEU A 20 -19.53 4.91 -1.76
C LEU A 20 -19.29 5.12 -3.28
N PHE A 21 -18.26 5.88 -3.64
CA PHE A 21 -17.93 6.19 -5.04
C PHE A 21 -16.67 5.47 -5.54
N VAL A 22 -16.15 4.51 -4.79
CA VAL A 22 -15.00 3.70 -5.22
C VAL A 22 -15.52 2.47 -5.94
N LYS A 23 -15.08 2.29 -7.19
CA LYS A 23 -15.43 1.10 -7.98
C LYS A 23 -14.59 -0.08 -7.49
N ASP A 24 -15.23 -1.11 -6.96
CA ASP A 24 -14.54 -2.35 -6.64
C ASP A 24 -14.15 -3.08 -7.93
N ILE A 25 -12.90 -3.50 -8.01
CA ILE A 25 -12.30 -4.14 -9.18
C ILE A 25 -12.22 -5.64 -8.93
N ASP A 26 -12.87 -6.43 -9.81
CA ASP A 26 -12.70 -7.88 -9.83
C ASP A 26 -11.51 -8.25 -10.73
N PRO A 27 -10.36 -8.66 -10.15
CA PRO A 27 -9.15 -8.96 -10.91
C PRO A 27 -9.32 -10.14 -11.89
N LYS A 28 -10.31 -11.02 -11.66
CA LYS A 28 -10.60 -12.17 -12.53
C LYS A 28 -11.23 -11.76 -13.86
N LYS A 29 -11.82 -10.57 -13.94
CA LYS A 29 -12.43 -10.02 -15.15
C LYS A 29 -11.46 -9.24 -16.03
N ILE A 30 -10.20 -9.12 -15.61
CA ILE A 30 -9.16 -8.37 -16.32
C ILE A 30 -8.16 -9.36 -16.91
N LYS A 31 -7.85 -9.18 -18.20
CA LYS A 31 -6.77 -9.93 -18.87
C LYS A 31 -5.44 -9.20 -18.66
N PHE A 32 -4.47 -9.89 -18.09
CA PHE A 32 -3.11 -9.38 -17.87
C PHE A 32 -2.11 -10.13 -18.77
N ASP A 33 -1.15 -9.40 -19.34
CA ASP A 33 -0.10 -10.02 -20.18
C ASP A 33 0.84 -10.90 -19.34
N LYS A 34 1.09 -10.50 -18.09
CA LYS A 34 1.99 -11.20 -17.15
C LYS A 34 1.29 -11.49 -15.81
N PRO A 35 0.30 -12.38 -15.77
CA PRO A 35 -0.51 -12.58 -14.58
C PRO A 35 0.28 -13.08 -13.35
N LYS A 36 1.46 -13.70 -13.55
CA LYS A 36 2.38 -14.09 -12.48
C LYS A 36 3.03 -12.91 -11.76
N ASN A 37 3.03 -11.73 -12.40
CA ASN A 37 3.58 -10.50 -11.83
C ASN A 37 2.48 -9.63 -11.20
N ILE A 38 1.25 -10.11 -11.11
CA ILE A 38 0.14 -9.33 -10.55
C ILE A 38 -0.09 -9.71 -9.10
N ALA A 39 -0.06 -8.70 -8.24
CA ALA A 39 -0.50 -8.79 -6.85
C ALA A 39 -1.83 -8.05 -6.66
N VAL A 40 -2.74 -8.65 -5.92
CA VAL A 40 -4.04 -8.09 -5.55
C VAL A 40 -3.99 -7.70 -4.08
N LEU A 41 -3.98 -6.41 -3.81
CA LEU A 41 -4.05 -5.81 -2.48
C LEU A 41 -5.52 -5.48 -2.19
N ASN A 42 -6.11 -6.17 -1.21
CA ASN A 42 -7.47 -5.87 -0.75
C ASN A 42 -7.43 -4.94 0.45
N VAL A 43 -8.16 -3.84 0.35
CA VAL A 43 -8.32 -2.83 1.41
C VAL A 43 -9.80 -2.57 1.67
N LEU A 44 -10.12 -1.71 2.63
CA LEU A 44 -11.52 -1.44 3.03
C LEU A 44 -12.42 -1.06 1.84
N CYS A 45 -11.91 -0.26 0.89
CA CYS A 45 -12.70 0.26 -0.22
C CYS A 45 -12.56 -0.55 -1.54
N GLY A 46 -12.02 -1.77 -1.49
CA GLY A 46 -11.96 -2.64 -2.66
C GLY A 46 -10.56 -3.17 -2.97
N ASN A 47 -10.40 -3.66 -4.19
CA ASN A 47 -9.16 -4.25 -4.66
C ASN A 47 -8.28 -3.23 -5.37
N VAL A 48 -7.00 -3.27 -5.08
CA VAL A 48 -5.92 -2.52 -5.74
C VAL A 48 -5.04 -3.52 -6.47
N ILE A 49 -4.86 -3.35 -7.76
CA ILE A 49 -4.10 -4.27 -8.59
C ILE A 49 -2.73 -3.68 -8.86
N ILE A 50 -1.69 -4.41 -8.46
CA ILE A 50 -0.29 -4.00 -8.59
C ILE A 50 0.39 -4.90 -9.61
N GLU A 51 0.96 -4.32 -10.66
CA GLU A 51 1.89 -5.01 -11.55
C GLU A 51 3.30 -4.88 -10.99
N LEU A 52 3.97 -6.00 -10.74
CA LEU A 52 5.33 -6.07 -10.22
C LEU A 52 6.36 -6.10 -11.35
N TYR A 53 7.54 -5.50 -11.10
CA TYR A 53 8.61 -5.31 -12.08
C TYR A 53 9.90 -6.08 -11.71
N PRO A 54 9.89 -7.44 -11.78
CA PRO A 54 11.05 -8.25 -11.39
C PRO A 54 12.30 -8.07 -12.27
N LYS A 55 12.17 -7.41 -13.43
CA LYS A 55 13.32 -7.04 -14.26
C LYS A 55 14.02 -5.77 -13.78
N ILE A 56 13.32 -4.90 -13.07
CA ILE A 56 13.86 -3.64 -12.52
C ILE A 56 14.48 -3.91 -11.15
N SER A 57 13.76 -4.59 -10.26
CA SER A 57 14.19 -4.88 -8.89
C SER A 57 13.95 -6.36 -8.54
N PRO A 58 14.78 -7.28 -9.04
CA PRO A 58 14.58 -8.72 -8.86
C PRO A 58 14.57 -9.14 -7.39
N THR A 59 15.45 -8.57 -6.57
CA THR A 59 15.56 -8.91 -5.14
C THR A 59 14.39 -8.34 -4.34
N GLY A 60 14.05 -7.08 -4.57
CA GLY A 60 12.92 -6.40 -3.92
C GLY A 60 11.59 -7.07 -4.24
N VAL A 61 11.34 -7.36 -5.53
CA VAL A 61 10.13 -8.07 -5.96
C VAL A 61 10.07 -9.49 -5.37
N LYS A 62 11.19 -10.23 -5.36
CA LYS A 62 11.26 -11.56 -4.76
C LYS A 62 10.93 -11.50 -3.25
N ARG A 63 11.47 -10.52 -2.51
CA ARG A 63 11.16 -10.32 -1.09
C ARG A 63 9.67 -10.05 -0.90
N PHE A 64 9.10 -9.13 -1.66
CA PHE A 64 7.67 -8.80 -1.59
C PHE A 64 6.78 -10.03 -1.86
N ILE A 65 7.05 -10.77 -2.95
CA ILE A 65 6.30 -12.00 -3.29
C ILE A 65 6.42 -13.06 -2.18
N THR A 66 7.61 -13.24 -1.60
CA THR A 66 7.82 -14.19 -0.49
C THR A 66 6.90 -13.85 0.69
N LEU A 67 6.83 -12.59 1.08
CA LEU A 67 5.97 -12.13 2.18
C LEU A 67 4.48 -12.18 1.82
N VAL A 68 4.11 -11.95 0.56
CA VAL A 68 2.74 -12.13 0.07
C VAL A 68 2.32 -13.60 0.14
N LYS A 69 3.17 -14.52 -0.32
CA LYS A 69 2.88 -15.97 -0.30
C LYS A 69 2.77 -16.53 1.11
N SER A 70 3.55 -16.04 2.05
CA SER A 70 3.45 -16.39 3.47
C SER A 70 2.27 -15.73 4.21
N LYS A 71 1.48 -14.88 3.51
CA LYS A 71 0.38 -14.08 4.07
C LYS A 71 0.85 -13.12 5.18
N ALA A 72 2.13 -12.76 5.18
CA ALA A 72 2.71 -11.91 6.21
C ALA A 72 2.06 -10.51 6.28
N TYR A 73 1.55 -10.01 5.15
CA TYR A 73 0.90 -8.69 5.09
C TYR A 73 -0.57 -8.67 5.55
N ASP A 74 -1.20 -9.81 5.81
CA ASP A 74 -2.60 -9.84 6.25
C ASP A 74 -2.79 -9.10 7.57
N ASN A 75 -3.79 -8.23 7.62
CA ASN A 75 -4.12 -7.40 8.77
C ASN A 75 -2.99 -6.44 9.23
N VAL A 76 -2.11 -6.01 8.32
CA VAL A 76 -1.06 -5.02 8.59
C VAL A 76 -1.59 -3.61 8.36
N ALA A 77 -1.27 -2.69 9.27
CA ALA A 77 -1.70 -1.30 9.24
C ALA A 77 -1.02 -0.49 8.12
N PHE A 78 -1.78 0.41 7.51
CA PHE A 78 -1.22 1.57 6.83
C PHE A 78 -0.79 2.58 7.91
N HIS A 79 0.40 2.41 8.42
CA HIS A 79 0.86 3.16 9.59
C HIS A 79 1.31 4.58 9.28
N ARG A 80 1.72 4.87 8.04
CA ARG A 80 2.11 6.21 7.59
C ARG A 80 1.37 6.54 6.29
N VAL A 81 0.48 7.51 6.37
CA VAL A 81 -0.31 7.98 5.22
C VAL A 81 -0.25 9.49 5.16
N ILE A 82 0.37 10.02 4.12
CA ILE A 82 0.42 11.46 3.85
C ILE A 82 -0.62 11.74 2.78
N LYS A 83 -1.59 12.58 3.12
CA LYS A 83 -2.70 12.92 2.23
C LYS A 83 -2.18 13.37 0.87
N ASP A 84 -2.78 12.82 -0.20
CA ASP A 84 -2.47 13.15 -1.59
C ASP A 84 -0.99 12.95 -1.99
N ALA A 85 -0.18 12.27 -1.15
CA ALA A 85 1.23 12.01 -1.42
C ALA A 85 1.59 10.53 -1.39
N LEU A 86 1.38 9.83 -0.28
CA LEU A 86 1.72 8.40 -0.20
C LEU A 86 0.95 7.65 0.88
N VAL A 87 0.83 6.33 0.69
CA VAL A 87 0.41 5.36 1.71
C VAL A 87 1.54 4.36 1.95
N GLN A 88 1.91 4.12 3.22
CA GLN A 88 2.97 3.20 3.61
C GLN A 88 2.45 2.16 4.60
N ALA A 89 2.83 0.90 4.37
CA ALA A 89 2.47 -0.25 5.18
C ALA A 89 3.65 -1.24 5.27
N GLY A 90 3.41 -2.42 5.85
CA GLY A 90 4.41 -3.50 5.85
C GLY A 90 5.26 -3.59 7.10
N ASP A 91 4.91 -2.88 8.18
CA ASP A 91 5.47 -3.15 9.50
C ASP A 91 4.86 -4.44 10.05
N LEU A 92 5.58 -5.55 9.92
CA LEU A 92 5.08 -6.88 10.25
C LEU A 92 5.18 -7.20 11.75
N GLU A 93 5.98 -6.45 12.48
CA GLU A 93 6.26 -6.66 13.89
C GLU A 93 5.33 -5.85 14.79
N PHE A 94 5.19 -4.55 14.51
CA PHE A 94 4.46 -3.60 15.38
C PHE A 94 3.16 -3.07 14.76
N GLY A 95 2.86 -3.42 13.48
CA GLY A 95 1.72 -2.91 12.74
C GLY A 95 0.53 -3.87 12.58
N LYS A 96 0.46 -4.97 13.32
CA LYS A 96 -0.61 -5.97 13.19
C LYS A 96 -1.90 -5.52 13.88
N LYS A 97 -3.05 -5.74 13.22
CA LYS A 97 -4.37 -5.47 13.78
C LYS A 97 -4.57 -6.19 15.10
N GLY A 98 -5.02 -5.45 16.12
CA GLY A 98 -5.21 -5.97 17.47
C GLY A 98 -3.95 -6.00 18.33
N ASN A 99 -2.76 -5.74 17.75
CA ASN A 99 -1.49 -5.71 18.48
C ASN A 99 -0.56 -4.59 17.95
N ILE A 100 -1.08 -3.37 17.78
CA ILE A 100 -0.27 -2.23 17.35
C ILE A 100 0.53 -1.68 18.54
N ASP A 101 1.84 -1.59 18.38
CA ASP A 101 2.72 -0.83 19.28
C ASP A 101 2.98 0.56 18.70
N TYR A 102 2.22 1.57 19.13
CA TYR A 102 2.36 2.94 18.65
C TYR A 102 3.69 3.61 19.03
N GLY A 103 4.44 3.05 19.97
CA GLY A 103 5.77 3.53 20.33
C GLY A 103 6.87 3.06 19.36
N LYS A 104 6.61 2.01 18.60
CA LYS A 104 7.58 1.37 17.69
C LYS A 104 7.10 1.26 16.25
N ILE A 105 5.82 1.52 15.98
CA ILE A 105 5.25 1.37 14.63
C ILE A 105 6.05 2.17 13.60
N GLY A 106 6.30 1.54 12.46
CA GLY A 106 7.18 2.08 11.41
C GLY A 106 8.63 1.62 11.51
N THR A 107 9.02 0.91 12.61
CA THR A 107 10.38 0.39 12.78
C THR A 107 10.48 -1.12 12.63
N GLY A 108 9.35 -1.83 12.60
CA GLY A 108 9.29 -3.29 12.53
C GLY A 108 9.74 -3.87 11.19
N LYS A 109 10.15 -5.12 11.24
CA LYS A 109 10.78 -5.87 10.15
C LYS A 109 10.12 -7.23 9.94
N SER A 110 10.57 -7.97 8.90
CA SER A 110 10.07 -9.31 8.58
C SER A 110 10.74 -10.43 9.37
N GLY A 111 11.91 -10.18 9.95
CA GLY A 111 12.79 -11.21 10.49
C GLY A 111 13.64 -11.95 9.44
N LEU A 112 13.51 -11.63 8.15
CA LEU A 112 14.29 -12.25 7.06
C LEU A 112 15.59 -11.49 6.72
N GLY A 113 15.93 -10.46 7.49
CA GLY A 113 17.07 -9.58 7.25
C GLY A 113 16.79 -8.54 6.17
N THR A 114 17.69 -7.58 6.01
CA THR A 114 17.60 -6.52 4.99
C THR A 114 18.06 -7.00 3.62
N ILE A 115 17.67 -6.26 2.58
CA ILE A 115 18.15 -6.49 1.21
C ILE A 115 18.82 -5.22 0.68
N ASN A 116 19.61 -5.37 -0.38
CA ASN A 116 20.26 -4.25 -1.04
C ASN A 116 19.23 -3.39 -1.78
N SER A 117 19.47 -2.08 -1.79
CA SER A 117 18.74 -1.14 -2.62
C SER A 117 18.98 -1.44 -4.10
N GLU A 118 17.93 -1.44 -4.92
CA GLU A 118 17.98 -1.64 -6.37
C GLU A 118 17.51 -0.34 -7.04
N ILE A 119 18.39 0.66 -7.08
CA ILE A 119 18.10 2.05 -7.53
C ILE A 119 18.83 2.45 -8.80
N ASP A 120 19.68 1.56 -9.36
CA ASP A 120 20.51 1.85 -10.54
C ASP A 120 19.73 1.75 -11.86
N ASN A 121 18.55 1.14 -11.84
CA ASN A 121 17.73 0.99 -13.05
C ASN A 121 16.80 2.21 -13.21
N PRO A 122 16.71 2.78 -14.42
CA PRO A 122 15.80 3.89 -14.69
C PRO A 122 14.35 3.52 -14.36
N PHE A 123 13.72 4.31 -13.51
CA PHE A 123 12.32 4.15 -13.14
C PHE A 123 11.72 5.50 -12.77
N ASN A 124 10.65 5.90 -13.45
CA ASN A 124 9.95 7.15 -13.15
C ASN A 124 8.93 6.93 -12.04
N PHE A 125 9.08 7.66 -10.93
CA PHE A 125 8.14 7.62 -9.81
C PHE A 125 6.90 8.46 -10.11
N GLU A 126 6.04 7.95 -10.97
CA GLU A 126 4.72 8.51 -11.25
C GLU A 126 3.68 8.05 -10.24
N LYS A 127 2.54 8.75 -10.20
CA LYS A 127 1.38 8.36 -9.40
C LYS A 127 1.05 6.87 -9.57
N GLY A 128 0.93 6.15 -8.45
CA GLY A 128 0.72 4.71 -8.40
C GLY A 128 1.98 3.86 -8.30
N SER A 129 3.18 4.44 -8.40
CA SER A 129 4.44 3.69 -8.22
C SER A 129 4.51 3.08 -6.83
N VAL A 130 5.01 1.83 -6.76
CA VAL A 130 5.17 1.04 -5.53
C VAL A 130 6.65 0.80 -5.29
N ALA A 131 7.16 1.13 -4.10
CA ALA A 131 8.55 0.94 -3.75
C ALA A 131 8.73 0.39 -2.33
N LEU A 132 9.88 -0.22 -2.07
CA LEU A 132 10.27 -0.61 -0.73
C LEU A 132 10.70 0.62 0.09
N ALA A 133 10.24 0.65 1.34
CA ALA A 133 10.70 1.64 2.30
C ALA A 133 12.03 1.22 2.91
N ARG A 134 12.86 2.19 3.22
CA ARG A 134 14.15 2.04 3.90
C ARG A 134 14.31 3.05 5.03
N THR A 135 15.30 2.86 5.86
CA THR A 135 15.76 3.90 6.78
C THR A 135 16.50 5.02 6.02
N GLN A 136 17.14 5.94 6.70
CA GLN A 136 18.01 6.92 6.03
C GLN A 136 19.23 6.29 5.33
N LYS A 137 19.58 5.05 5.70
CA LYS A 137 20.67 4.29 5.08
C LYS A 137 20.15 3.43 3.94
N TYR A 138 20.89 3.35 2.83
CA TYR A 138 20.69 2.37 1.78
C TYR A 138 20.91 0.93 2.28
N ASN A 139 20.39 -0.03 1.56
CA ASN A 139 20.52 -1.46 1.86
C ASN A 139 19.88 -1.85 3.21
N THR A 140 18.80 -1.16 3.57
CA THR A 140 18.02 -1.43 4.80
C THR A 140 16.56 -1.77 4.52
N GLU A 141 16.20 -1.95 3.25
CA GLU A 141 14.90 -2.42 2.80
C GLU A 141 14.60 -3.81 3.38
N ASP A 142 13.34 -4.07 3.71
CA ASP A 142 12.91 -5.38 4.20
C ASP A 142 11.45 -5.68 3.82
N SER A 143 10.49 -5.39 4.68
CA SER A 143 9.07 -5.70 4.47
C SER A 143 8.22 -4.48 4.20
N GLN A 144 8.63 -3.29 4.63
CA GLN A 144 7.82 -2.11 4.47
C GLN A 144 7.86 -1.61 3.02
N PHE A 145 6.70 -1.19 2.52
CA PHE A 145 6.55 -0.62 1.19
C PHE A 145 5.61 0.59 1.22
N PHE A 146 5.71 1.43 0.22
CA PHE A 146 4.79 2.55 0.03
C PHE A 146 4.31 2.64 -1.42
N ILE A 147 3.17 3.31 -1.59
CA ILE A 147 2.57 3.62 -2.89
C ILE A 147 2.41 5.13 -2.96
N VAL A 148 2.96 5.77 -4.00
CA VAL A 148 2.82 7.22 -4.16
C VAL A 148 1.47 7.54 -4.80
N LEU A 149 0.85 8.63 -4.32
CA LEU A 149 -0.45 9.11 -4.78
C LEU A 149 -0.35 10.33 -5.71
N ARG A 150 0.87 10.74 -6.02
CA ARG A 150 1.24 11.77 -7.00
C ARG A 150 2.61 11.45 -7.60
N ASP A 151 3.02 12.20 -8.61
CA ASP A 151 4.37 12.06 -9.17
C ASP A 151 5.42 12.55 -8.16
N GLU A 152 6.50 11.77 -8.00
CA GLU A 152 7.57 12.03 -7.03
C GLU A 152 8.96 11.81 -7.68
N PRO A 153 9.37 12.66 -8.63
CA PRO A 153 10.62 12.46 -9.38
C PRO A 153 11.88 12.42 -8.50
N LEU A 154 11.83 13.02 -7.30
CA LEU A 154 12.94 12.95 -6.35
C LEU A 154 13.18 11.57 -5.75
N TYR A 155 12.27 10.60 -5.98
CA TYR A 155 12.41 9.24 -5.47
C TYR A 155 13.13 8.29 -6.45
N GLU A 156 13.37 8.72 -7.68
CA GLU A 156 13.88 7.89 -8.79
C GLU A 156 15.22 7.21 -8.50
N THR A 157 16.10 7.88 -7.76
CA THR A 157 17.41 7.35 -7.34
C THR A 157 17.50 7.07 -5.84
N GLU A 158 16.37 7.12 -5.14
CA GLU A 158 16.34 7.04 -3.68
C GLU A 158 15.70 5.75 -3.17
N TYR A 159 14.76 5.18 -3.91
CA TYR A 159 13.99 4.04 -3.45
C TYR A 159 13.96 2.91 -4.48
N THR A 160 13.98 1.67 -3.99
CA THR A 160 13.85 0.44 -4.78
C THR A 160 12.43 0.30 -5.33
N PRO A 161 12.16 0.54 -6.63
CA PRO A 161 10.82 0.40 -7.19
C PRO A 161 10.50 -1.08 -7.39
N ILE A 162 9.32 -1.53 -6.95
CA ILE A 162 8.90 -2.93 -7.11
C ILE A 162 7.73 -3.13 -8.05
N GLY A 163 7.02 -2.06 -8.44
CA GLY A 163 5.86 -2.16 -9.32
C GLY A 163 5.05 -0.88 -9.43
N LYS A 164 3.87 -1.00 -10.02
CA LYS A 164 2.91 0.11 -10.17
C LYS A 164 1.48 -0.38 -9.97
N VAL A 165 0.64 0.43 -9.36
CA VAL A 165 -0.81 0.23 -9.32
C VAL A 165 -1.36 0.47 -10.71
N VAL A 166 -2.04 -0.54 -11.26
CA VAL A 166 -2.66 -0.46 -12.59
C VAL A 166 -4.18 -0.30 -12.53
N TYR A 167 -4.80 -0.67 -11.40
CA TYR A 167 -6.23 -0.44 -11.14
C TYR A 167 -6.49 -0.24 -9.64
N GLY A 168 -7.53 0.52 -9.31
CA GLY A 168 -8.06 0.66 -7.96
C GLY A 168 -7.28 1.65 -7.07
N LEU A 169 -6.52 2.55 -7.65
CA LEU A 169 -5.74 3.54 -6.89
C LEU A 169 -6.64 4.42 -6.01
N GLU A 170 -7.86 4.71 -6.46
CA GLU A 170 -8.87 5.49 -5.73
C GLU A 170 -9.26 4.86 -4.39
N ALA A 171 -9.11 3.54 -4.22
CA ALA A 171 -9.33 2.88 -2.94
C ALA A 171 -8.26 3.27 -1.89
N LEU A 172 -7.02 3.51 -2.34
CA LEU A 172 -5.93 3.98 -1.48
C LEU A 172 -6.09 5.45 -1.08
N GLU A 173 -6.67 6.29 -1.93
CA GLU A 173 -6.96 7.69 -1.62
C GLU A 173 -8.02 7.85 -0.51
N LYS A 174 -8.77 6.78 -0.19
CA LYS A 174 -9.74 6.73 0.91
C LYS A 174 -9.16 6.24 2.23
N ILE A 175 -7.90 5.81 2.25
CA ILE A 175 -7.23 5.38 3.48
C ILE A 175 -7.06 6.58 4.42
N LYS A 176 -7.26 6.35 5.71
CA LYS A 176 -7.11 7.38 6.74
C LYS A 176 -5.67 7.91 6.76
N TYR A 177 -5.51 9.22 6.58
CA TYR A 177 -4.21 9.89 6.62
C TYR A 177 -3.78 10.28 8.04
N LEU A 178 -2.52 10.72 8.17
CA LEU A 178 -1.87 11.06 9.43
C LEU A 178 -2.70 12.04 10.27
N ASP A 179 -2.90 11.66 11.52
CA ASP A 179 -3.47 12.49 12.59
C ASP A 179 -2.48 12.65 13.77
N LYS A 180 -1.27 12.10 13.62
CA LYS A 180 -0.10 12.27 14.47
C LYS A 180 1.13 12.58 13.61
N SER A 181 2.19 13.08 14.21
CA SER A 181 3.38 13.53 13.46
C SER A 181 4.09 12.41 12.68
N GLN A 182 4.00 11.16 13.12
CA GLN A 182 4.76 10.05 12.55
C GLN A 182 3.92 8.83 12.16
N TYR A 183 2.66 8.71 12.64
CA TYR A 183 1.81 7.57 12.39
C TYR A 183 0.32 7.94 12.35
N VAL A 184 -0.49 7.03 11.82
CA VAL A 184 -1.95 7.12 11.81
C VAL A 184 -2.50 6.45 13.07
N LEU A 185 -3.24 7.20 13.89
CA LEU A 185 -3.96 6.63 15.02
C LEU A 185 -5.22 5.93 14.53
N ARG A 186 -5.45 4.67 14.96
CA ARG A 186 -6.54 3.81 14.46
C ARG A 186 -6.52 3.71 12.93
N PRO A 187 -5.46 3.13 12.34
CA PRO A 187 -5.26 3.07 10.90
C PRO A 187 -6.27 2.16 10.21
N ASP A 188 -6.39 2.36 8.90
CA ASP A 188 -6.94 1.32 8.02
C ASP A 188 -5.88 0.21 7.82
N TYR A 189 -6.32 -0.96 7.36
CA TYR A 189 -5.49 -2.16 7.27
C TYR A 189 -5.47 -2.72 5.86
N ILE A 190 -4.38 -3.38 5.53
CA ILE A 190 -4.36 -4.38 4.48
C ILE A 190 -5.23 -5.55 4.96
N ASN A 191 -6.35 -5.81 4.29
CA ASN A 191 -7.12 -7.02 4.58
C ASN A 191 -6.32 -8.25 4.14
N THR A 192 -5.89 -8.26 2.88
CA THR A 192 -5.02 -9.31 2.32
C THR A 192 -4.18 -8.77 1.16
N ILE A 193 -3.02 -9.41 0.90
CA ILE A 193 -2.36 -9.34 -0.41
C ILE A 193 -2.20 -10.77 -0.93
N ARG A 194 -2.52 -10.98 -2.21
CA ARG A 194 -2.37 -12.29 -2.87
C ARG A 194 -1.80 -12.11 -4.27
N MET A 195 -0.96 -13.05 -4.70
CA MET A 195 -0.62 -13.13 -6.12
C MET A 195 -1.86 -13.59 -6.91
N LEU A 196 -2.06 -13.03 -8.10
CA LEU A 196 -3.20 -13.42 -8.97
C LEU A 196 -3.09 -14.87 -9.41
N ILE A 197 -1.85 -15.32 -9.66
CA ILE A 197 -1.51 -16.73 -9.96
C ILE A 197 -0.37 -17.12 -9.02
N ASN A 198 -0.52 -18.24 -8.34
CA ASN A 198 0.47 -18.80 -7.41
C ASN A 198 1.57 -19.59 -8.14
#